data_9d7ccfbb337bb8ade592c2469a946451
#
_entry.id   9d7ccfbb337bb8ade592c2469a946451
#
_cell.length_a   1.000
_cell.length_b   1.000
_cell.length_c   1.000
_cell.angle_alpha   90.00
_cell.angle_beta   90.00
_cell.angle_gamma   90.00
#
_symmetry.space_group_name_H-M   'P 1'
#
loop_
_entity.id
_entity.type
_entity.pdbx_description
1 polymer ?
#
loop_
_entity_poly.entity_id
_entity_poly.type
_entity_poly.pdbx_seq_one_letter_code
_entity_poly.pdbx_strand_id
1 'polypeptide(L)'
;MRPLPIFTLTLAMLLWSSSFIALKHVLGIWGFGQVLFMRMSVAALCWLLCYRYLGNFTYQKGDWRWLTLMGGLEPCLYFLLEVNALRYTSAGQAGMVCALLPLIVALVAFVLLKERVSRRQLLGFAIAIIGIALLGLGGGVDEFAPNALLGNSLEMAAMLCAAT
;
A
#
# COMPACT_ATOMS: atom_id res chain seq x y z
N MET A 1 -3.89 -12.70 25.61
CA MET A 1 -3.88 -12.51 24.13
C MET A 1 -3.18 -13.71 23.50
N ARG A 2 -3.70 -14.29 22.43
CA ARG A 2 -3.03 -15.42 21.75
C ARG A 2 -1.79 -14.88 21.03
N PRO A 3 -0.58 -15.39 21.25
CA PRO A 3 0.66 -14.84 20.67
C PRO A 3 0.75 -15.02 19.15
N LEU A 4 0.10 -16.03 18.59
CA LEU A 4 0.15 -16.35 17.17
C LEU A 4 -0.34 -15.22 16.24
N PRO A 5 -1.51 -14.56 16.47
CA PRO A 5 -1.95 -13.45 15.62
C PRO A 5 -1.00 -12.25 15.66
N ILE A 6 -0.40 -11.96 16.80
CA ILE A 6 0.55 -10.85 16.93
C ILE A 6 1.82 -11.17 16.14
N PHE A 7 2.34 -12.39 16.27
CA PHE A 7 3.51 -12.82 15.52
C PHE A 7 3.29 -12.79 14.00
N THR A 8 2.17 -13.35 13.52
CA THR A 8 1.86 -13.36 12.08
C THR A 8 1.67 -11.96 11.51
N LEU A 9 1.01 -11.06 12.26
CA LEU A 9 0.83 -9.67 11.86
C LEU A 9 2.17 -8.93 11.80
N THR A 10 3.01 -9.08 12.82
CA THR A 10 4.34 -8.47 12.85
C THR A 10 5.20 -8.97 11.69
N LEU A 11 5.20 -10.28 11.42
CA LEU A 11 5.93 -10.86 10.29
C LEU A 11 5.42 -10.31 8.95
N ALA A 12 4.11 -10.21 8.78
CA ALA A 12 3.51 -9.64 7.56
C ALA A 12 3.94 -8.18 7.34
N MET A 13 3.96 -7.37 8.41
CA MET A 13 4.41 -5.98 8.33
C MET A 13 5.90 -5.86 8.01
N LEU A 14 6.74 -6.73 8.57
CA LEU A 14 8.17 -6.78 8.25
C LEU A 14 8.42 -7.18 6.79
N LEU A 15 7.71 -8.17 6.29
CA LEU A 15 7.78 -8.59 4.88
C LEU A 15 7.30 -7.49 3.95
N TRP A 16 6.20 -6.81 4.28
CA TRP A 16 5.70 -5.69 3.49
C TRP A 16 6.69 -4.54 3.46
N SER A 17 7.18 -4.11 4.62
CA SER A 17 8.17 -3.03 4.74
C SER A 17 9.46 -3.34 3.95
N SER A 18 9.98 -4.57 4.03
CA SER A 18 11.18 -4.98 3.29
C SER A 18 10.95 -4.99 1.78
N SER A 19 9.71 -5.20 1.32
CA SER A 19 9.39 -5.20 -0.10
C SER A 19 9.65 -3.84 -0.79
N PHE A 20 9.50 -2.71 -0.08
CA PHE A 20 9.81 -1.38 -0.61
C PHE A 20 11.31 -1.23 -0.95
N ILE A 21 12.18 -1.75 -0.08
CA ILE A 21 13.63 -1.70 -0.29
C ILE A 21 14.00 -2.58 -1.49
N ALA A 22 13.49 -3.82 -1.52
CA ALA A 22 13.71 -4.75 -2.61
C ALA A 22 13.21 -4.18 -3.95
N LEU A 23 12.01 -3.60 -3.96
CA LEU A 23 11.39 -3.03 -5.15
C LEU A 23 12.18 -1.82 -5.66
N LYS A 24 12.63 -0.93 -4.77
CA LYS A 24 13.48 0.22 -5.13
C LYS A 24 14.80 -0.24 -5.77
N HIS A 25 15.42 -1.28 -5.23
CA HIS A 25 16.67 -1.84 -5.79
C HIS A 25 16.44 -2.45 -7.19
N VAL A 26 15.38 -3.24 -7.35
CA VAL A 26 15.06 -3.89 -8.62
C VAL A 26 14.70 -2.87 -9.70
N LEU A 27 14.00 -1.77 -9.35
CA LEU A 27 13.68 -0.68 -10.27
C LEU A 27 14.91 0.06 -10.79
N GLY A 28 16.05 0.01 -10.08
CA GLY A 28 17.31 0.54 -10.56
C GLY A 28 17.96 -0.31 -11.67
N ILE A 29 17.57 -1.58 -11.80
CA ILE A 29 18.15 -2.54 -12.74
C ILE A 29 17.18 -2.84 -13.90
N TRP A 30 15.90 -2.95 -13.60
CA TRP A 30 14.86 -3.42 -14.52
C TRP A 30 13.85 -2.31 -14.81
N GLY A 31 13.26 -2.33 -15.99
CA GLY A 31 12.23 -1.37 -16.37
C GLY A 31 10.94 -1.55 -15.54
N PHE A 32 10.23 -0.44 -15.32
CA PHE A 32 8.96 -0.38 -14.58
C PHE A 32 7.97 -1.50 -14.95
N GLY A 33 7.70 -1.70 -16.25
CA GLY A 33 6.75 -2.71 -16.70
C GLY A 33 7.20 -4.15 -16.43
N GLN A 34 8.51 -4.42 -16.50
CA GLN A 34 9.08 -5.75 -16.22
C GLN A 34 8.94 -6.10 -14.73
N VAL A 35 9.23 -5.14 -13.85
CA VAL A 35 9.11 -5.31 -12.40
C VAL A 35 7.66 -5.59 -12.02
N LEU A 36 6.73 -4.80 -12.56
CA LEU A 36 5.30 -4.98 -12.30
C LEU A 36 4.80 -6.34 -12.80
N PHE A 37 5.17 -6.71 -14.03
CA PHE A 37 4.79 -8.00 -14.62
C PHE A 37 5.31 -9.18 -13.80
N MET A 38 6.59 -9.16 -13.40
CA MET A 38 7.18 -10.21 -12.57
C MET A 38 6.49 -10.32 -11.20
N ARG A 39 6.23 -9.19 -10.53
CA ARG A 39 5.54 -9.16 -9.24
C ARG A 39 4.15 -9.79 -9.34
N MET A 40 3.37 -9.39 -10.34
CA MET A 40 2.03 -9.94 -10.57
C MET A 40 2.05 -11.42 -10.94
N SER A 41 3.00 -11.85 -11.79
CA SER A 41 3.13 -13.24 -12.21
C SER A 41 3.47 -14.15 -11.03
N VAL A 42 4.43 -13.75 -10.20
CA VAL A 42 4.79 -14.50 -8.99
C VAL A 42 3.63 -14.59 -8.01
N ALA A 43 2.93 -13.48 -7.77
CA ALA A 43 1.77 -13.47 -6.88
C ALA A 43 0.64 -14.37 -7.41
N ALA A 44 0.34 -14.30 -8.71
CA ALA A 44 -0.66 -15.15 -9.35
C ALA A 44 -0.27 -16.64 -9.27
N LEU A 45 1.00 -16.96 -9.50
CA LEU A 45 1.49 -18.34 -9.38
C LEU A 45 1.36 -18.86 -7.95
N CYS A 46 1.79 -18.09 -6.96
CA CYS A 46 1.63 -18.45 -5.55
C CYS A 46 0.16 -18.67 -5.20
N TRP A 47 -0.73 -17.79 -5.67
CA TRP A 47 -2.16 -17.94 -5.45
C TRP A 47 -2.72 -19.21 -6.09
N LEU A 48 -2.33 -19.52 -7.34
CA LEU A 48 -2.72 -20.73 -8.04
C LEU A 48 -2.23 -22.00 -7.33
N LEU A 49 -1.05 -21.99 -6.74
CA LEU A 49 -0.53 -23.14 -5.97
C LEU A 49 -1.30 -23.31 -4.64
N CYS A 50 -1.73 -22.21 -4.05
CA CYS A 50 -2.42 -22.22 -2.75
C CYS A 50 -3.96 -22.30 -2.88
N TYR A 51 -4.54 -22.20 -4.08
CA TYR A 51 -5.99 -22.06 -4.22
C TYR A 51 -6.79 -23.22 -3.60
N ARG A 52 -6.21 -24.43 -3.58
CA ARG A 52 -6.83 -25.63 -2.96
C ARG A 52 -7.00 -25.53 -1.45
N TYR A 53 -6.20 -24.67 -0.80
CA TYR A 53 -6.24 -24.42 0.65
C TYR A 53 -7.19 -23.28 1.03
N LEU A 54 -7.69 -22.51 0.05
CA LEU A 54 -8.49 -21.32 0.29
C LEU A 54 -9.99 -21.60 0.52
N GLY A 55 -10.41 -22.88 0.45
CA GLY A 55 -11.79 -23.30 0.72
C GLY A 55 -12.75 -23.04 -0.45
N ASN A 56 -14.03 -23.30 -0.22
CA ASN A 56 -15.07 -23.14 -1.23
C ASN A 56 -15.57 -21.69 -1.23
N PHE A 57 -15.41 -21.02 -2.37
CA PHE A 57 -15.96 -19.68 -2.57
C PHE A 57 -17.43 -19.79 -3.00
N THR A 58 -18.32 -19.09 -2.29
CA THR A 58 -19.73 -18.99 -2.65
C THR A 58 -19.92 -17.70 -3.46
N TYR A 59 -20.09 -17.85 -4.77
CA TYR A 59 -20.33 -16.72 -5.67
C TYR A 59 -21.83 -16.39 -5.70
N GLN A 60 -22.18 -15.11 -5.51
CA GLN A 60 -23.54 -14.59 -5.67
C GLN A 60 -23.66 -13.77 -6.96
N LYS A 61 -24.83 -13.79 -7.59
CA LYS A 61 -25.09 -12.99 -8.80
C LYS A 61 -24.98 -11.50 -8.45
N GLY A 62 -24.00 -10.81 -9.08
CA GLY A 62 -23.74 -9.40 -8.85
C GLY A 62 -22.38 -9.12 -8.23
N ASP A 63 -21.74 -10.10 -7.59
CA ASP A 63 -20.42 -9.95 -6.96
C ASP A 63 -19.33 -9.55 -7.96
N TRP A 64 -19.49 -9.91 -9.25
CA TRP A 64 -18.52 -9.58 -10.28
C TRP A 64 -18.22 -8.08 -10.38
N ARG A 65 -19.20 -7.22 -10.12
CA ARG A 65 -19.01 -5.74 -10.17
C ARG A 65 -18.07 -5.28 -9.09
N TRP A 66 -18.28 -5.76 -7.86
CA TRP A 66 -17.42 -5.44 -6.72
C TRP A 66 -16.05 -6.07 -6.85
N LEU A 67 -15.97 -7.32 -7.30
CA LEU A 67 -14.70 -8.01 -7.57
C LEU A 67 -13.90 -7.31 -8.68
N THR A 68 -14.54 -6.84 -9.74
CA THR A 68 -13.88 -6.08 -10.81
C THR A 68 -13.41 -4.71 -10.30
N LEU A 69 -14.21 -4.02 -9.49
CA LEU A 69 -13.82 -2.75 -8.89
C LEU A 69 -12.64 -2.95 -7.94
N MET A 70 -12.73 -3.90 -7.02
CA MET A 70 -11.64 -4.23 -6.09
C MET A 70 -10.36 -4.63 -6.84
N GLY A 71 -10.45 -5.54 -7.81
CA GLY A 71 -9.29 -5.97 -8.60
C GLY A 71 -8.73 -4.87 -9.50
N GLY A 72 -9.54 -3.90 -9.91
CA GLY A 72 -9.10 -2.72 -10.65
C GLY A 72 -8.38 -1.69 -9.78
N LEU A 73 -8.87 -1.47 -8.56
CA LEU A 73 -8.25 -0.58 -7.59
C LEU A 73 -7.03 -1.24 -6.93
N GLU A 74 -7.20 -2.43 -6.39
CA GLU A 74 -6.16 -3.26 -5.80
C GLU A 74 -6.30 -4.69 -6.38
N PRO A 75 -5.33 -5.21 -7.12
CA PRO A 75 -3.92 -4.78 -7.25
C PRO A 75 -3.57 -3.87 -8.43
N CYS A 76 -4.46 -3.61 -9.40
CA CYS A 76 -4.02 -2.95 -10.63
C CYS A 76 -3.56 -1.51 -10.41
N LEU A 77 -4.46 -0.61 -10.02
CA LEU A 77 -4.14 0.82 -9.89
C LEU A 77 -3.17 1.08 -8.72
N TYR A 78 -3.37 0.41 -7.60
CA TYR A 78 -2.48 0.49 -6.45
C TYR A 78 -1.02 0.21 -6.83
N PHE A 79 -0.73 -0.95 -7.43
CA PHE A 79 0.65 -1.30 -7.76
C PHE A 79 1.25 -0.46 -8.89
N LEU A 80 0.42 0.01 -9.82
CA LEU A 80 0.88 0.97 -10.82
C LEU A 80 1.35 2.28 -10.16
N LEU A 81 0.61 2.79 -9.20
CA LEU A 81 0.94 4.01 -8.47
C LEU A 81 2.14 3.81 -7.54
N GLU A 82 2.16 2.73 -6.74
CA GLU A 82 3.24 2.38 -5.80
C GLU A 82 4.59 2.23 -6.52
N VAL A 83 4.64 1.41 -7.58
CA VAL A 83 5.89 1.19 -8.33
C VAL A 83 6.36 2.47 -9.02
N ASN A 84 5.41 3.29 -9.51
CA ASN A 84 5.77 4.58 -10.09
C ASN A 84 6.21 5.60 -9.04
N ALA A 85 5.59 5.59 -7.84
CA ALA A 85 6.00 6.42 -6.71
C ALA A 85 7.46 6.18 -6.33
N LEU A 86 7.87 4.93 -6.22
CA LEU A 86 9.23 4.53 -5.86
C LEU A 86 10.31 4.97 -6.86
N ARG A 87 9.96 5.38 -8.06
CA ARG A 87 10.91 6.00 -9.00
C ARG A 87 11.30 7.40 -8.56
N TYR A 88 10.41 8.11 -7.87
CA TYR A 88 10.55 9.52 -7.52
C TYR A 88 10.83 9.77 -6.04
N THR A 89 10.54 8.79 -5.17
CA THR A 89 10.75 8.88 -3.72
C THR A 89 11.64 7.75 -3.20
N SER A 90 12.16 7.89 -1.99
CA SER A 90 12.94 6.84 -1.33
C SER A 90 12.02 5.75 -0.74
N ALA A 91 12.55 4.53 -0.57
CA ALA A 91 11.83 3.44 0.07
C ALA A 91 11.37 3.79 1.50
N GLY A 92 12.19 4.57 2.23
CA GLY A 92 11.84 5.04 3.57
C GLY A 92 10.67 6.00 3.56
N GLN A 93 10.64 6.97 2.64
CA GLN A 93 9.53 7.93 2.52
C GLN A 93 8.25 7.23 2.07
N ALA A 94 8.31 6.34 1.07
CA ALA A 94 7.16 5.54 0.64
C ALA A 94 6.60 4.70 1.81
N GLY A 95 7.46 4.02 2.57
CA GLY A 95 7.05 3.26 3.75
C GLY A 95 6.36 4.12 4.83
N MET A 96 6.80 5.37 5.02
CA MET A 96 6.16 6.29 5.96
C MET A 96 4.79 6.77 5.46
N VAL A 97 4.64 7.02 4.17
CA VAL A 97 3.33 7.31 3.57
C VAL A 97 2.41 6.09 3.69
N CYS A 98 2.93 4.88 3.44
CA CYS A 98 2.19 3.63 3.63
C CYS A 98 1.70 3.43 5.07
N ALA A 99 2.46 3.87 6.07
CA ALA A 99 2.04 3.81 7.48
C ALA A 99 0.78 4.64 7.79
N LEU A 100 0.36 5.54 6.90
CA LEU A 100 -0.92 6.25 6.99
C LEU A 100 -2.12 5.42 6.55
N LEU A 101 -1.93 4.25 5.94
CA LEU A 101 -3.03 3.44 5.41
C LEU A 101 -4.17 3.24 6.43
N PRO A 102 -3.94 2.87 7.71
CA PRO A 102 -5.03 2.75 8.68
C PRO A 102 -5.81 4.05 8.89
N LEU A 103 -5.12 5.17 8.74
CA LEU A 103 -5.66 6.51 8.85
C LEU A 103 -6.59 6.82 7.68
N ILE A 104 -6.12 6.54 6.47
CA ILE A 104 -6.86 6.74 5.22
C ILE A 104 -8.10 5.83 5.22
N VAL A 105 -7.96 4.56 5.62
CA VAL A 105 -9.09 3.63 5.78
C VAL A 105 -10.14 4.19 6.73
N ALA A 106 -9.73 4.72 7.89
CA ALA A 106 -10.69 5.31 8.84
C ALA A 106 -11.37 6.57 8.27
N LEU A 107 -10.67 7.38 7.46
CA LEU A 107 -11.24 8.54 6.79
C LEU A 107 -12.24 8.13 5.71
N VAL A 108 -11.90 7.14 4.89
CA VAL A 108 -12.78 6.57 3.86
C VAL A 108 -14.03 5.97 4.51
N ALA A 109 -13.88 5.19 5.58
CA ALA A 109 -14.99 4.64 6.35
C ALA A 109 -15.89 5.74 6.95
N PHE A 110 -15.31 6.82 7.47
CA PHE A 110 -16.08 7.97 7.94
C PHE A 110 -16.92 8.61 6.82
N VAL A 111 -16.34 8.80 5.64
CA VAL A 111 -17.02 9.46 4.51
C VAL A 111 -18.06 8.55 3.86
N LEU A 112 -17.69 7.30 3.55
CA LEU A 112 -18.54 6.36 2.81
C LEU A 112 -19.53 5.62 3.70
N LEU A 113 -19.09 5.14 4.87
CA LEU A 113 -19.91 4.36 5.79
C LEU A 113 -20.53 5.21 6.90
N LYS A 114 -20.19 6.52 6.96
CA LYS A 114 -20.65 7.46 8.01
C LYS A 114 -20.30 6.99 9.43
N GLU A 115 -19.22 6.20 9.56
CA GLU A 115 -18.71 5.77 10.85
C GLU A 115 -18.14 6.95 11.64
N ARG A 116 -18.29 6.91 12.96
CA ARG A 116 -17.81 8.01 13.82
C ARG A 116 -16.32 7.87 14.07
N VAL A 117 -15.54 8.86 13.65
CA VAL A 117 -14.11 8.95 14.00
C VAL A 117 -13.97 9.40 15.45
N SER A 118 -13.22 8.65 16.25
CA SER A 118 -12.97 9.00 17.64
C SER A 118 -11.97 10.17 17.76
N ARG A 119 -12.05 10.94 18.86
CA ARG A 119 -11.08 12.01 19.11
C ARG A 119 -9.63 11.55 19.16
N ARG A 120 -9.39 10.29 19.61
CA ARG A 120 -8.05 9.67 19.62
C ARG A 120 -7.53 9.42 18.20
N GLN A 121 -8.39 8.98 17.29
CA GLN A 121 -8.06 8.82 15.88
C GLN A 121 -7.72 10.16 15.24
N LEU A 122 -8.49 11.22 15.50
CA LEU A 122 -8.21 12.58 15.00
C LEU A 122 -6.84 13.10 15.47
N LEU A 123 -6.47 12.85 16.73
CA LEU A 123 -5.14 13.20 17.24
C LEU A 123 -4.05 12.39 16.54
N GLY A 124 -4.25 11.08 16.31
CA GLY A 124 -3.34 10.24 15.54
C GLY A 124 -3.15 10.77 14.11
N PHE A 125 -4.24 11.23 13.46
CA PHE A 125 -4.22 11.88 12.15
C PHE A 125 -3.35 13.14 12.16
N ALA A 126 -3.58 14.04 13.10
CA ALA A 126 -2.82 15.28 13.18
C ALA A 126 -1.32 15.03 13.36
N ILE A 127 -0.94 14.11 14.25
CA ILE A 127 0.45 13.72 14.50
C ILE A 127 1.08 13.12 13.24
N ALA A 128 0.38 12.23 12.54
CA ALA A 128 0.86 11.57 11.35
C ALA A 128 1.07 12.55 10.19
N ILE A 129 0.14 13.49 9.96
CA ILE A 129 0.26 14.56 8.96
C ILE A 129 1.46 15.45 9.26
N ILE A 130 1.64 15.85 10.52
CA ILE A 130 2.80 16.64 10.94
C ILE A 130 4.10 15.87 10.69
N GLY A 131 4.15 14.56 11.04
CA GLY A 131 5.31 13.72 10.81
C GLY A 131 5.71 13.64 9.34
N ILE A 132 4.75 13.46 8.44
CA ILE A 132 5.01 13.42 6.98
C ILE A 132 5.43 14.80 6.44
N ALA A 133 4.80 15.87 6.91
CA ALA A 133 5.18 17.21 6.52
C ALA A 133 6.64 17.53 6.92
N LEU A 134 7.04 17.16 8.14
CA LEU A 134 8.43 17.33 8.61
C LEU A 134 9.42 16.52 7.78
N LEU A 135 9.04 15.30 7.37
CA LEU A 135 9.86 14.46 6.49
C LEU A 135 9.99 15.04 5.09
N GLY A 136 8.89 15.58 4.54
CA GLY A 136 8.90 16.25 3.24
C GLY A 136 9.77 17.50 3.23
N LEU A 137 9.82 18.23 4.34
CA LEU A 137 10.65 19.41 4.50
C LEU A 137 12.13 19.09 4.77
N GLY A 138 12.40 17.96 5.47
CA GLY A 138 13.76 17.52 5.81
C GLY A 138 14.46 16.69 4.71
N GLY A 139 13.72 16.16 3.75
CA GLY A 139 14.24 15.40 2.63
C GLY A 139 14.79 16.32 1.54
N GLY A 140 16.09 16.58 1.56
CA GLY A 140 16.77 17.20 0.41
C GLY A 140 16.60 16.35 -0.85
N VAL A 141 16.84 16.96 -2.02
CA VAL A 141 16.92 16.23 -3.30
C VAL A 141 18.10 15.26 -3.19
N ASP A 142 17.79 13.98 -3.05
CA ASP A 142 18.77 12.91 -2.97
C ASP A 142 18.73 12.13 -4.30
N GLU A 143 19.86 11.52 -4.67
CA GLU A 143 19.98 10.68 -5.86
C GLU A 143 18.89 9.57 -5.88
N PHE A 144 18.47 9.14 -4.69
CA PHE A 144 17.40 8.13 -4.51
C PHE A 144 15.97 8.70 -4.45
N ALA A 145 15.80 10.02 -4.46
CA ALA A 145 14.50 10.69 -4.39
C ALA A 145 14.47 11.95 -5.28
N PRO A 146 14.54 11.80 -6.60
CA PRO A 146 14.68 12.92 -7.53
C PRO A 146 13.49 13.90 -7.49
N ASN A 147 12.31 13.45 -7.08
CA ASN A 147 11.14 14.29 -6.86
C ASN A 147 10.25 13.68 -5.77
N ALA A 148 10.66 13.86 -4.53
CA ALA A 148 9.98 13.29 -3.36
C ALA A 148 8.52 13.73 -3.25
N LEU A 149 8.18 14.96 -3.65
CA LEU A 149 6.79 15.45 -3.61
C LEU A 149 5.90 14.65 -4.57
N LEU A 150 6.34 14.45 -5.80
CA LEU A 150 5.61 13.66 -6.79
C LEU A 150 5.50 12.20 -6.33
N GLY A 151 6.61 11.60 -5.88
CA GLY A 151 6.63 10.23 -5.39
C GLY A 151 5.69 10.01 -4.21
N ASN A 152 5.75 10.87 -3.21
CA ASN A 152 4.88 10.79 -2.03
C ASN A 152 3.39 11.03 -2.37
N SER A 153 3.10 11.89 -3.37
CA SER A 153 1.73 12.10 -3.85
C SER A 153 1.18 10.87 -4.57
N LEU A 154 1.99 10.19 -5.37
CA LEU A 154 1.64 8.94 -6.04
C LEU A 154 1.41 7.81 -5.03
N GLU A 155 2.26 7.72 -4.01
CA GLU A 155 2.10 6.76 -2.91
C GLU A 155 0.82 7.02 -2.10
N MET A 156 0.52 8.28 -1.83
CA MET A 156 -0.75 8.65 -1.18
C MET A 156 -1.96 8.25 -2.02
N ALA A 157 -1.90 8.43 -3.35
CA ALA A 157 -2.95 7.98 -4.26
C ALA A 157 -3.07 6.45 -4.27
N ALA A 158 -1.95 5.71 -4.19
CA ALA A 158 -1.94 4.26 -4.03
C ALA A 158 -2.64 3.84 -2.73
N MET A 159 -2.34 4.50 -1.60
CA MET A 159 -3.00 4.22 -0.32
C MET A 159 -4.51 4.49 -0.36
N LEU A 160 -4.96 5.50 -1.10
CA LEU A 160 -6.40 5.75 -1.31
C LEU A 160 -7.05 4.61 -2.09
N CYS A 161 -6.38 4.03 -3.10
CA CYS A 161 -6.89 2.87 -3.82
C CYS A 161 -6.99 1.64 -2.90
N ALA A 162 -6.01 1.42 -2.03
CA ALA A 162 -6.01 0.30 -1.08
C ALA A 162 -7.03 0.47 0.06
N ALA A 163 -7.49 1.71 0.33
CA ALA A 163 -8.43 2.01 1.40
C ALA A 163 -9.91 1.92 0.96
N THR A 164 -10.17 1.77 -0.34
CA THR A 164 -11.53 1.75 -0.93
C THR A 164 -12.01 0.35 -1.19
#